data_c935ee90a501623fa70c0520f50481d6
#
_entry.id   c935ee90a501623fa70c0520f50481d6
#
_cell.length_a   1.000
_cell.length_b   1.000
_cell.length_c   1.000
_cell.angle_alpha   90.00
_cell.angle_beta   90.00
_cell.angle_gamma   90.00
#
_symmetry.space_group_name_H-M   'P 1'
#
loop_
_entity.id
_entity.type
_entity.pdbx_description
1 polymer ?
#
loop_
_entity_poly.entity_id
_entity_poly.type
_entity_poly.pdbx_seq_one_letter_code
_entity_poly.pdbx_strand_id
1 'polypeptide(L)'
;MARTTFASRTYRDDAVVLRTYKLGEADRIVVLLTRDHGQVRAVAKGVRRTTSRFGSRLEPFNVAELQLVTGRNLEIVSQALGKRGYGSVIAADYAKYTAAAAMAEAAERFTENDDESAAQQYRLLVGALSALARGLHEPGAVLDSYLLRAVSTAGWAPSFTDCARCGAPGPHEACSAPLGGAVCPACRPPGAAAPDPATVSHLSSLLTGDWERIAAADPRTARAAAGIVASYVQWHLERAVRSLHLVERS
;
A
#
# COMPACT_ATOMS: atom_id res chain seq x y z
N MET A 1 -25.00 -18.79 36.10
CA MET A 1 -24.52 -18.12 34.87
C MET A 1 -22.99 -18.16 34.86
N ALA A 2 -22.39 -19.08 34.11
CA ALA A 2 -20.94 -19.22 34.02
C ALA A 2 -20.35 -18.06 33.21
N ARG A 3 -19.53 -17.24 33.86
CA ARG A 3 -18.68 -16.23 33.18
C ARG A 3 -17.62 -17.01 32.41
N THR A 4 -17.78 -17.12 31.11
CA THR A 4 -16.72 -17.61 30.23
C THR A 4 -15.57 -16.60 30.28
N THR A 5 -14.55 -16.91 31.07
CA THR A 5 -13.31 -16.12 31.13
C THR A 5 -12.59 -16.35 29.81
N PHE A 6 -12.69 -15.42 28.86
CA PHE A 6 -11.80 -15.38 27.71
C PHE A 6 -10.38 -15.16 28.26
N ALA A 7 -9.55 -16.22 28.18
CA ALA A 7 -8.13 -16.09 28.47
C ALA A 7 -7.56 -15.08 27.46
N SER A 8 -7.18 -13.89 27.94
CA SER A 8 -6.57 -12.87 27.10
C SER A 8 -5.22 -13.39 26.61
N ARG A 9 -5.14 -13.67 25.33
CA ARG A 9 -3.93 -14.15 24.67
C ARG A 9 -3.05 -12.95 24.32
N THR A 10 -1.81 -12.97 24.79
CA THR A 10 -0.82 -11.93 24.46
C THR A 10 0.13 -12.49 23.42
N TYR A 11 0.41 -11.72 22.36
CA TYR A 11 1.38 -12.07 21.34
C TYR A 11 2.21 -10.87 20.93
N ARG A 12 3.30 -11.09 20.20
CA ARG A 12 4.15 -10.04 19.64
C ARG A 12 4.20 -10.15 18.13
N ASP A 13 4.23 -9.00 17.47
CA ASP A 13 4.41 -8.92 16.03
C ASP A 13 5.03 -7.59 15.61
N ASP A 14 5.68 -7.59 14.45
CA ASP A 14 6.13 -6.39 13.77
C ASP A 14 4.95 -5.80 13.00
N ALA A 15 4.71 -4.52 13.16
CA ALA A 15 3.58 -3.85 12.52
C ALA A 15 3.99 -2.51 11.91
N VAL A 16 3.39 -2.18 10.77
CA VAL A 16 3.37 -0.82 10.24
C VAL A 16 2.04 -0.17 10.59
N VAL A 17 2.08 1.07 11.06
CA VAL A 17 0.87 1.84 11.37
C VAL A 17 0.32 2.42 10.07
N LEU A 18 -0.84 1.94 9.63
CA LEU A 18 -1.51 2.42 8.43
C LEU A 18 -2.25 3.73 8.70
N ARG A 19 -3.04 3.77 9.79
CA ARG A 19 -3.93 4.87 10.11
C ARG A 19 -4.28 4.91 11.59
N THR A 20 -4.67 6.09 12.09
CA THR A 20 -5.12 6.24 13.48
C THR A 20 -6.43 7.01 13.56
N TYR A 21 -7.27 6.66 14.54
CA TYR A 21 -8.51 7.37 14.85
C TYR A 21 -8.50 7.80 16.31
N LYS A 22 -9.04 8.99 16.61
CA LYS A 22 -9.25 9.44 17.99
C LYS A 22 -10.29 8.55 18.68
N LEU A 23 -10.00 8.12 19.92
CA LEU A 23 -10.91 7.39 20.77
C LEU A 23 -10.96 8.09 22.14
N GLY A 24 -12.08 8.75 22.45
CA GLY A 24 -12.16 9.58 23.64
C GLY A 24 -11.09 10.68 23.70
N GLU A 25 -10.70 11.08 24.92
CA GLU A 25 -9.76 12.18 25.13
C GLU A 25 -8.29 11.81 24.96
N ALA A 26 -7.89 10.63 25.41
CA ALA A 26 -6.48 10.24 25.54
C ALA A 26 -6.05 9.06 24.65
N ASP A 27 -7.00 8.32 24.10
CA ASP A 27 -6.75 7.07 23.39
C ASP A 27 -6.82 7.25 21.86
N ARG A 28 -6.30 6.26 21.13
CA ARG A 28 -6.50 6.11 19.69
C ARG A 28 -6.82 4.65 19.36
N ILE A 29 -7.61 4.45 18.31
CA ILE A 29 -7.63 3.20 17.57
C ILE A 29 -6.52 3.31 16.52
N VAL A 30 -5.65 2.31 16.47
CA VAL A 30 -4.60 2.18 15.45
C VAL A 30 -4.97 1.04 14.51
N VAL A 31 -4.89 1.28 13.21
CA VAL A 31 -5.01 0.27 12.17
C VAL A 31 -3.60 -0.13 11.75
N LEU A 32 -3.30 -1.39 11.86
CA LEU A 32 -1.98 -1.97 11.71
C LEU A 32 -2.00 -3.01 10.58
N LEU A 33 -0.97 -3.04 9.78
CA LEU A 33 -0.63 -4.22 8.98
C LEU A 33 0.54 -4.90 9.69
N THR A 34 0.29 -6.11 10.19
CA THR A 34 1.29 -6.89 10.90
C THR A 34 1.99 -7.87 9.97
N ARG A 35 3.14 -8.36 10.38
CA ARG A 35 3.92 -9.27 9.55
C ARG A 35 3.32 -10.67 9.51
N ASP A 36 2.82 -11.16 10.66
CA ASP A 36 2.46 -12.56 10.82
C ASP A 36 0.96 -12.77 11.15
N HIS A 37 0.19 -11.69 11.45
CA HIS A 37 -1.22 -11.77 11.85
C HIS A 37 -2.14 -10.90 10.98
N GLY A 38 -1.71 -10.51 9.77
CA GLY A 38 -2.53 -9.74 8.86
C GLY A 38 -2.88 -8.33 9.38
N GLN A 39 -4.08 -7.88 9.03
CA GLN A 39 -4.56 -6.56 9.45
C GLN A 39 -5.15 -6.62 10.86
N VAL A 40 -4.64 -5.80 11.76
CA VAL A 40 -5.07 -5.72 13.16
C VAL A 40 -5.57 -4.33 13.50
N ARG A 41 -6.70 -4.25 14.22
CA ARG A 41 -7.20 -3.00 14.81
C ARG A 41 -7.06 -3.07 16.33
N ALA A 42 -6.33 -2.11 16.91
CA ALA A 42 -6.01 -2.12 18.33
C ALA A 42 -6.23 -0.76 18.99
N VAL A 43 -6.55 -0.76 20.27
CA VAL A 43 -6.62 0.43 21.10
C VAL A 43 -5.27 0.72 21.75
N ALA A 44 -4.74 1.91 21.51
CA ALA A 44 -3.56 2.44 22.20
C ALA A 44 -4.00 3.39 23.32
N LYS A 45 -4.10 2.87 24.55
CA LYS A 45 -4.58 3.63 25.71
C LYS A 45 -3.56 4.68 26.14
N GLY A 46 -4.03 5.92 26.35
CA GLY A 46 -3.21 7.05 26.81
C GLY A 46 -2.18 7.54 25.79
N VAL A 47 -2.27 7.11 24.52
CA VAL A 47 -1.26 7.45 23.48
C VAL A 47 -1.19 8.96 23.22
N ARG A 48 -2.27 9.73 23.45
CA ARG A 48 -2.32 11.18 23.24
C ARG A 48 -1.87 12.02 24.45
N ARG A 49 -1.55 11.37 25.57
CA ARG A 49 -1.01 12.08 26.74
C ARG A 49 0.45 12.48 26.48
N THR A 50 0.85 13.63 26.99
CA THR A 50 2.26 14.11 26.90
C THR A 50 3.24 13.14 27.53
N THR A 51 2.81 12.42 28.58
CA THR A 51 3.58 11.38 29.29
C THR A 51 3.37 9.99 28.69
N SER A 52 2.91 9.90 27.43
CA SER A 52 2.61 8.61 26.79
C SER A 52 3.88 7.75 26.68
N ARG A 53 3.79 6.50 27.15
CA ARG A 53 4.85 5.49 26.98
C ARG A 53 5.07 5.06 25.53
N PHE A 54 4.10 5.35 24.64
CA PHE A 54 4.20 5.01 23.22
C PHE A 54 4.95 6.07 22.42
N GLY A 55 4.85 7.35 22.82
CA GLY A 55 5.44 8.48 22.10
C GLY A 55 4.98 8.48 20.63
N SER A 56 5.91 8.76 19.72
CA SER A 56 5.65 8.78 18.26
C SER A 56 5.62 7.41 17.59
N ARG A 57 5.86 6.31 18.33
CA ARG A 57 5.99 4.97 17.73
C ARG A 57 4.73 4.48 17.02
N LEU A 58 3.56 4.97 17.44
CA LEU A 58 2.25 4.64 16.87
C LEU A 58 1.68 5.74 15.96
N GLU A 59 2.53 6.66 15.49
CA GLU A 59 2.14 7.58 14.41
C GLU A 59 2.16 6.85 13.05
N PRO A 60 1.32 7.26 12.07
CA PRO A 60 1.25 6.65 10.75
C PRO A 60 2.63 6.50 10.08
N PHE A 61 2.78 5.45 9.30
CA PHE A 61 3.96 5.05 8.52
C PHE A 61 5.16 4.55 9.36
N ASN A 62 5.08 4.60 10.69
CA ASN A 62 6.11 4.03 11.54
C ASN A 62 5.98 2.51 11.64
N VAL A 63 7.14 1.85 11.76
CA VAL A 63 7.23 0.41 12.02
C VAL A 63 7.66 0.19 13.46
N ALA A 64 6.91 -0.63 14.17
CA ALA A 64 7.18 -0.97 15.56
C ALA A 64 6.96 -2.47 15.82
N GLU A 65 7.74 -3.03 16.74
CA GLU A 65 7.39 -4.30 17.37
C GLU A 65 6.37 -4.03 18.45
N LEU A 66 5.21 -4.66 18.34
CA LEU A 66 4.09 -4.48 19.24
C LEU A 66 3.86 -5.74 20.07
N GLN A 67 3.54 -5.54 21.33
CA GLN A 67 2.90 -6.56 22.17
C GLN A 67 1.41 -6.24 22.21
N LEU A 68 0.62 -7.19 21.71
CA LEU A 68 -0.82 -7.06 21.55
C LEU A 68 -1.52 -8.02 22.51
N VAL A 69 -2.65 -7.59 23.06
CA VAL A 69 -3.53 -8.40 23.90
C VAL A 69 -4.85 -8.57 23.18
N THR A 70 -5.24 -9.80 22.92
CA THR A 70 -6.49 -10.12 22.21
C THR A 70 -7.69 -9.59 22.97
N GLY A 71 -8.52 -8.78 22.30
CA GLY A 71 -9.77 -8.25 22.80
C GLY A 71 -10.98 -8.89 22.12
N ARG A 72 -12.19 -8.48 22.49
CA ARG A 72 -13.43 -8.97 21.90
C ARG A 72 -13.67 -8.47 20.47
N ASN A 73 -13.45 -7.18 20.24
CA ASN A 73 -13.67 -6.50 18.94
C ASN A 73 -12.44 -5.74 18.46
N LEU A 74 -11.64 -5.25 19.39
CA LEU A 74 -10.38 -4.55 19.15
C LEU A 74 -9.34 -5.13 20.09
N GLU A 75 -8.13 -5.25 19.60
CA GLU A 75 -7.00 -5.62 20.44
C GLU A 75 -6.52 -4.43 21.27
N ILE A 76 -5.60 -4.67 22.18
CA ILE A 76 -5.00 -3.63 23.02
C ILE A 76 -3.49 -3.65 22.83
N VAL A 77 -2.92 -2.50 22.46
CA VAL A 77 -1.47 -2.33 22.45
C VAL A 77 -0.99 -2.22 23.90
N SER A 78 -0.26 -3.23 24.38
CA SER A 78 0.33 -3.24 25.71
C SER A 78 1.74 -2.65 25.73
N GLN A 79 2.56 -2.92 24.69
CA GLN A 79 3.91 -2.37 24.51
C GLN A 79 4.16 -2.04 23.03
N ALA A 80 5.04 -1.06 22.80
CA ALA A 80 5.52 -0.69 21.48
C ALA A 80 7.02 -0.34 21.54
N LEU A 81 7.81 -1.05 20.75
CA LEU A 81 9.24 -0.78 20.54
C LEU A 81 9.43 -0.27 19.11
N GLY A 82 9.94 0.95 18.95
CA GLY A 82 10.17 1.54 17.62
C GLY A 82 11.27 0.79 16.88
N LYS A 83 11.00 0.36 15.66
CA LYS A 83 11.98 -0.24 14.76
C LYS A 83 12.43 0.73 13.67
N ARG A 84 11.49 1.45 13.06
CA ARG A 84 11.78 2.43 12.00
C ARG A 84 10.82 3.62 12.10
N GLY A 85 11.38 4.82 12.22
CA GLY A 85 10.63 6.08 12.37
C GLY A 85 10.48 6.81 11.03
N TYR A 86 9.76 6.26 10.07
CA TYR A 86 9.57 6.89 8.76
C TYR A 86 8.60 8.08 8.81
N GLY A 87 7.64 8.05 9.74
CA GLY A 87 6.52 8.98 9.77
C GLY A 87 6.93 10.44 9.85
N SER A 88 7.93 10.81 10.65
CA SER A 88 8.38 12.20 10.79
C SER A 88 9.02 12.74 9.51
N VAL A 89 9.85 11.93 8.83
CA VAL A 89 10.52 12.31 7.59
C VAL A 89 9.51 12.41 6.44
N ILE A 90 8.57 11.47 6.37
CA ILE A 90 7.52 11.46 5.35
C ILE A 90 6.57 12.65 5.55
N ALA A 91 6.17 12.95 6.80
CA ALA A 91 5.23 14.04 7.10
C ALA A 91 5.82 15.45 6.84
N ALA A 92 7.14 15.58 6.76
CA ALA A 92 7.79 16.86 6.46
C ALA A 92 7.76 17.23 4.97
N ASP A 93 7.34 16.30 4.09
CA ASP A 93 7.32 16.47 2.63
C ASP A 93 5.93 16.06 2.11
N TYR A 94 5.24 17.02 1.48
CA TYR A 94 3.86 16.80 1.01
C TYR A 94 3.73 15.69 -0.02
N ALA A 95 4.66 15.61 -0.98
CA ALA A 95 4.64 14.58 -2.01
C ALA A 95 4.88 13.19 -1.42
N LYS A 96 5.82 13.06 -0.48
CA LYS A 96 6.04 11.81 0.26
C LYS A 96 4.83 11.42 1.11
N TYR A 97 4.23 12.40 1.79
CA TYR A 97 3.07 12.16 2.66
C TYR A 97 1.87 11.65 1.87
N THR A 98 1.53 12.29 0.75
CA THR A 98 0.39 11.89 -0.09
C THR A 98 0.62 10.52 -0.74
N ALA A 99 1.83 10.22 -1.20
CA ALA A 99 2.20 8.91 -1.72
C ALA A 99 2.10 7.83 -0.63
N ALA A 100 2.66 8.08 0.58
CA ALA A 100 2.58 7.14 1.71
C ALA A 100 1.13 6.91 2.17
N ALA A 101 0.30 7.95 2.19
CA ALA A 101 -1.12 7.85 2.54
C ALA A 101 -1.89 6.97 1.53
N ALA A 102 -1.63 7.14 0.23
CA ALA A 102 -2.22 6.30 -0.80
C ALA A 102 -1.75 4.83 -0.71
N MET A 103 -0.47 4.60 -0.43
CA MET A 103 0.06 3.24 -0.20
C MET A 103 -0.57 2.58 1.03
N ALA A 104 -0.68 3.31 2.15
CA ALA A 104 -1.29 2.78 3.38
C ALA A 104 -2.78 2.47 3.20
N GLU A 105 -3.53 3.33 2.47
CA GLU A 105 -4.92 3.07 2.14
C GLU A 105 -5.08 1.86 1.23
N ALA A 106 -4.23 1.71 0.21
CA ALA A 106 -4.23 0.55 -0.67
C ALA A 106 -3.90 -0.74 0.10
N ALA A 107 -2.86 -0.71 0.96
CA ALA A 107 -2.50 -1.84 1.82
C ALA A 107 -3.66 -2.29 2.71
N GLU A 108 -4.35 -1.33 3.36
CA GLU A 108 -5.52 -1.63 4.20
C GLU A 108 -6.60 -2.36 3.40
N ARG A 109 -6.85 -1.95 2.15
CA ARG A 109 -7.87 -2.57 1.31
C ARG A 109 -7.47 -3.95 0.78
N PHE A 110 -6.22 -4.11 0.34
CA PHE A 110 -5.73 -5.40 -0.14
C PHE A 110 -5.68 -6.48 0.96
N THR A 111 -5.60 -6.07 2.24
CA THR A 111 -5.49 -6.99 3.37
C THR A 111 -6.74 -7.06 4.24
N GLU A 112 -7.86 -6.42 3.86
CA GLU A 112 -9.09 -6.36 4.66
C GLU A 112 -9.71 -7.75 4.88
N ASN A 113 -9.59 -8.66 3.90
CA ASN A 113 -10.17 -10.01 3.95
C ASN A 113 -9.18 -11.08 3.45
N ASP A 114 -7.89 -10.77 3.38
CA ASP A 114 -6.86 -11.65 2.83
C ASP A 114 -5.65 -11.70 3.77
N ASP A 115 -5.61 -12.73 4.61
CA ASP A 115 -4.49 -12.99 5.51
C ASP A 115 -3.34 -13.71 4.80
N GLU A 116 -3.58 -14.39 3.67
CA GLU A 116 -2.56 -15.18 2.98
C GLU A 116 -1.49 -14.29 2.35
N SER A 117 -1.89 -13.18 1.74
CA SER A 117 -0.94 -12.23 1.14
C SER A 117 -0.38 -11.20 2.14
N ALA A 118 -0.92 -11.10 3.35
CA ALA A 118 -0.63 -10.03 4.31
C ALA A 118 0.87 -9.89 4.63
N ALA A 119 1.59 -10.99 4.82
CA ALA A 119 3.03 -10.96 5.08
C ALA A 119 3.84 -10.40 3.90
N GLN A 120 3.40 -10.64 2.67
CA GLN A 120 4.04 -10.09 1.47
C GLN A 120 3.68 -8.62 1.31
N GLN A 121 2.41 -8.24 1.52
CA GLN A 121 1.94 -6.85 1.53
C GLN A 121 2.69 -6.03 2.60
N TYR A 122 2.88 -6.56 3.80
CA TYR A 122 3.68 -5.92 4.85
C TYR A 122 5.11 -5.62 4.37
N ARG A 123 5.82 -6.62 3.83
CA ARG A 123 7.19 -6.43 3.35
C ARG A 123 7.28 -5.40 2.22
N LEU A 124 6.33 -5.46 1.29
CA LEU A 124 6.25 -4.52 0.17
C LEU A 124 6.02 -3.09 0.66
N LEU A 125 5.06 -2.88 1.56
CA LEU A 125 4.76 -1.56 2.11
C LEU A 125 5.95 -1.00 2.90
N VAL A 126 6.56 -1.79 3.78
CA VAL A 126 7.75 -1.35 4.55
C VAL A 126 8.90 -0.96 3.62
N GLY A 127 9.12 -1.72 2.55
CA GLY A 127 10.13 -1.39 1.52
C GLY A 127 9.84 -0.07 0.82
N ALA A 128 8.60 0.17 0.41
CA ALA A 128 8.17 1.40 -0.25
C ALA A 128 8.27 2.62 0.68
N LEU A 129 7.81 2.52 1.94
CA LEU A 129 7.96 3.57 2.94
C LEU A 129 9.43 3.89 3.23
N SER A 130 10.30 2.87 3.25
CA SER A 130 11.75 3.08 3.39
C SER A 130 12.34 3.85 2.21
N ALA A 131 11.94 3.52 0.98
CA ALA A 131 12.38 4.22 -0.23
C ALA A 131 11.95 5.69 -0.21
N LEU A 132 10.70 5.98 0.16
CA LEU A 132 10.18 7.34 0.33
C LEU A 132 10.95 8.13 1.40
N ALA A 133 11.11 7.55 2.60
CA ALA A 133 11.79 8.24 3.70
C ALA A 133 13.23 8.58 3.35
N ARG A 134 13.93 7.69 2.64
CA ARG A 134 15.30 7.89 2.20
C ARG A 134 15.44 8.79 0.97
N GLY A 135 14.33 9.11 0.28
CA GLY A 135 14.38 9.88 -0.96
C GLY A 135 15.12 9.20 -2.09
N LEU A 136 14.99 7.88 -2.22
CA LEU A 136 15.73 7.11 -3.23
C LEU A 136 15.20 7.35 -4.64
N HIS A 137 13.91 7.64 -4.77
CA HIS A 137 13.22 7.80 -6.05
C HIS A 137 12.08 8.83 -5.88
N GLU A 138 11.56 9.32 -6.99
CA GLU A 138 10.40 10.22 -7.02
C GLU A 138 9.19 9.58 -6.32
N PRO A 139 8.48 10.31 -5.42
CA PRO A 139 7.39 9.75 -4.64
C PRO A 139 6.26 9.14 -5.49
N GLY A 140 5.92 9.75 -6.62
CA GLY A 140 4.93 9.22 -7.55
C GLY A 140 5.35 7.89 -8.17
N ALA A 141 6.61 7.74 -8.57
CA ALA A 141 7.14 6.50 -9.12
C ALA A 141 7.18 5.37 -8.07
N VAL A 142 7.55 5.71 -6.82
CA VAL A 142 7.51 4.74 -5.71
C VAL A 142 6.09 4.25 -5.47
N LEU A 143 5.11 5.16 -5.48
CA LEU A 143 3.68 4.82 -5.34
C LEU A 143 3.21 3.92 -6.46
N ASP A 144 3.48 4.26 -7.73
CA ASP A 144 2.98 3.50 -8.88
C ASP A 144 3.59 2.09 -8.94
N SER A 145 4.90 1.97 -8.69
CA SER A 145 5.57 0.68 -8.55
C SER A 145 4.99 -0.15 -7.39
N TYR A 146 4.76 0.49 -6.23
CA TYR A 146 4.13 -0.17 -5.09
C TYR A 146 2.74 -0.69 -5.45
N LEU A 147 1.88 0.12 -6.06
CA LEU A 147 0.50 -0.25 -6.39
C LEU A 147 0.43 -1.43 -7.36
N LEU A 148 1.24 -1.44 -8.43
CA LEU A 148 1.29 -2.57 -9.37
C LEU A 148 1.77 -3.85 -8.70
N ARG A 149 2.74 -3.77 -7.82
CA ARG A 149 3.26 -4.93 -7.09
C ARG A 149 2.31 -5.39 -5.99
N ALA A 150 1.59 -4.47 -5.33
CA ALA A 150 0.59 -4.81 -4.32
C ALA A 150 -0.61 -5.53 -4.94
N VAL A 151 -1.12 -5.05 -6.08
CA VAL A 151 -2.22 -5.70 -6.79
C VAL A 151 -1.78 -7.06 -7.33
N SER A 152 -0.51 -7.21 -7.74
CA SER A 152 0.07 -8.50 -8.16
C SER A 152 0.14 -9.50 -7.00
N THR A 153 0.57 -9.02 -5.82
CA THR A 153 0.61 -9.83 -4.59
C THR A 153 -0.77 -10.31 -4.15
N ALA A 154 -1.81 -9.50 -4.42
CA ALA A 154 -3.21 -9.86 -4.17
C ALA A 154 -3.82 -10.79 -5.24
N GLY A 155 -3.02 -11.32 -6.18
CA GLY A 155 -3.46 -12.28 -7.19
C GLY A 155 -3.89 -11.68 -8.52
N TRP A 156 -3.82 -10.37 -8.71
CA TRP A 156 -4.21 -9.69 -9.96
C TRP A 156 -2.99 -9.08 -10.68
N ALA A 157 -1.99 -9.94 -10.96
CA ALA A 157 -0.76 -9.50 -11.63
C ALA A 157 -1.04 -9.04 -13.06
N PRO A 158 -0.73 -7.76 -13.43
CA PRO A 158 -0.90 -7.32 -14.80
C PRO A 158 0.19 -7.88 -15.73
N SER A 159 -0.19 -8.12 -17.00
CA SER A 159 0.77 -8.37 -18.07
C SER A 159 0.94 -7.12 -18.92
N PHE A 160 2.20 -6.69 -19.13
CA PHE A 160 2.55 -5.56 -20.01
C PHE A 160 3.49 -5.98 -21.14
N THR A 161 3.92 -7.24 -21.18
CA THR A 161 4.77 -7.81 -22.24
C THR A 161 3.94 -8.57 -23.26
N ASP A 162 3.11 -9.49 -22.78
CA ASP A 162 2.28 -10.36 -23.61
C ASP A 162 0.80 -9.96 -23.47
N CYS A 163 -0.03 -10.37 -24.42
CA CYS A 163 -1.46 -10.13 -24.36
C CYS A 163 -2.06 -10.82 -23.13
N ALA A 164 -2.64 -10.03 -22.21
CA ALA A 164 -3.21 -10.51 -20.98
C ALA A 164 -4.38 -11.50 -21.17
N ARG A 165 -5.02 -11.51 -22.37
CA ARG A 165 -6.14 -12.39 -22.68
C ARG A 165 -5.73 -13.70 -23.37
N CYS A 166 -4.85 -13.64 -24.38
CA CYS A 166 -4.52 -14.80 -25.21
C CYS A 166 -3.05 -15.20 -25.17
N GLY A 167 -2.20 -14.48 -24.45
CA GLY A 167 -0.77 -14.77 -24.34
C GLY A 167 0.05 -14.46 -25.61
N ALA A 168 -0.54 -13.82 -26.63
CA ALA A 168 0.23 -13.45 -27.81
C ALA A 168 1.40 -12.53 -27.43
N PRO A 169 2.63 -12.80 -27.92
CA PRO A 169 3.79 -11.99 -27.57
C PRO A 169 3.64 -10.56 -28.07
N GLY A 170 4.09 -9.59 -27.24
CA GLY A 170 4.05 -8.16 -27.55
C GLY A 170 5.21 -7.67 -28.41
N PRO A 171 5.35 -6.36 -28.58
CA PRO A 171 4.65 -5.30 -27.84
C PRO A 171 3.21 -5.07 -28.26
N HIS A 172 2.38 -4.57 -27.33
CA HIS A 172 0.98 -4.21 -27.56
C HIS A 172 0.70 -2.73 -27.22
N GLU A 173 -0.21 -2.10 -27.97
CA GLU A 173 -0.52 -0.66 -27.88
C GLU A 173 -1.84 -0.36 -27.16
N ALA A 174 -2.49 -1.37 -26.62
CA ALA A 174 -3.74 -1.19 -25.87
C ALA A 174 -3.63 -1.84 -24.49
N CYS A 175 -4.27 -1.20 -23.50
CA CYS A 175 -4.36 -1.70 -22.13
C CYS A 175 -5.81 -1.76 -21.68
N SER A 176 -6.18 -2.85 -20.97
CA SER A 176 -7.51 -3.07 -20.41
C SER A 176 -7.37 -3.60 -18.98
N ALA A 177 -7.83 -2.81 -18.00
CA ALA A 177 -7.82 -3.24 -16.60
C ALA A 177 -8.69 -4.50 -16.39
N PRO A 178 -9.91 -4.61 -16.96
CA PRO A 178 -10.72 -5.83 -16.86
C PRO A 178 -10.07 -7.08 -17.44
N LEU A 179 -9.17 -6.94 -18.42
CA LEU A 179 -8.50 -8.08 -19.06
C LEU A 179 -7.10 -8.36 -18.46
N GLY A 180 -6.67 -7.57 -17.50
CA GLY A 180 -5.43 -7.84 -16.79
C GLY A 180 -4.18 -7.19 -17.41
N GLY A 181 -4.30 -6.12 -18.21
CA GLY A 181 -3.11 -5.42 -18.73
C GLY A 181 -3.13 -5.12 -20.24
N ALA A 182 -1.97 -5.34 -20.89
CA ALA A 182 -1.80 -5.13 -22.32
C ALA A 182 -2.59 -6.15 -23.15
N VAL A 183 -3.18 -5.71 -24.27
CA VAL A 183 -3.99 -6.57 -25.15
C VAL A 183 -3.61 -6.37 -26.61
N CYS A 184 -3.58 -7.47 -27.35
CA CYS A 184 -3.34 -7.46 -28.79
C CYS A 184 -4.55 -6.89 -29.56
N PRO A 185 -4.39 -6.49 -30.85
CA PRO A 185 -5.50 -5.95 -31.66
C PRO A 185 -6.74 -6.85 -31.71
N ALA A 186 -6.56 -8.18 -31.77
CA ALA A 186 -7.65 -9.15 -31.84
C ALA A 186 -8.42 -9.27 -30.49
N CYS A 187 -7.79 -8.97 -29.37
CA CYS A 187 -8.39 -9.06 -28.04
C CYS A 187 -8.83 -7.70 -27.47
N ARG A 188 -8.53 -6.60 -28.17
CA ARG A 188 -8.81 -5.24 -27.71
C ARG A 188 -10.32 -4.99 -27.60
N PRO A 189 -10.85 -4.72 -26.38
CA PRO A 189 -12.24 -4.36 -26.22
C PRO A 189 -12.49 -2.90 -26.57
N PRO A 190 -13.77 -2.51 -26.87
CA PRO A 190 -14.15 -1.11 -26.98
C PRO A 190 -13.79 -0.34 -25.70
N GLY A 191 -13.24 0.87 -25.85
CA GLY A 191 -12.84 1.72 -24.70
C GLY A 191 -11.52 1.33 -24.02
N ALA A 192 -10.78 0.34 -24.54
CA ALA A 192 -9.43 0.07 -24.04
C ALA A 192 -8.52 1.30 -24.21
N ALA A 193 -7.75 1.62 -23.20
CA ALA A 193 -6.74 2.67 -23.28
C ALA A 193 -5.73 2.36 -24.41
N ALA A 194 -5.28 3.40 -25.12
CA ALA A 194 -4.27 3.30 -26.16
C ALA A 194 -3.05 4.18 -25.80
N PRO A 195 -2.24 3.76 -24.83
CA PRO A 195 -1.05 4.50 -24.45
C PRO A 195 0.03 4.42 -25.52
N ASP A 196 0.94 5.39 -25.52
CA ASP A 196 2.16 5.31 -26.31
C ASP A 196 2.99 4.06 -25.91
N PRO A 197 3.75 3.44 -26.80
CA PRO A 197 4.60 2.29 -26.50
C PRO A 197 5.58 2.52 -25.34
N ALA A 198 6.09 3.76 -25.22
CA ALA A 198 6.93 4.16 -24.09
C ALA A 198 6.21 4.03 -22.73
N THR A 199 4.91 4.36 -22.69
CA THR A 199 4.09 4.20 -21.49
C THR A 199 3.91 2.72 -21.10
N VAL A 200 3.70 1.83 -22.06
CA VAL A 200 3.59 0.37 -21.79
C VAL A 200 4.92 -0.17 -21.27
N SER A 201 6.04 0.23 -21.89
CA SER A 201 7.38 -0.13 -21.41
C SER A 201 7.64 0.40 -19.98
N HIS A 202 7.22 1.62 -19.69
CA HIS A 202 7.35 2.21 -18.36
C HIS A 202 6.51 1.46 -17.30
N LEU A 203 5.28 1.04 -17.63
CA LEU A 203 4.45 0.19 -16.76
C LEU A 203 5.14 -1.14 -16.43
N SER A 204 5.79 -1.76 -17.42
CA SER A 204 6.60 -2.96 -17.19
C SER A 204 7.78 -2.68 -16.25
N SER A 205 8.47 -1.56 -16.42
CA SER A 205 9.58 -1.15 -15.54
C SER A 205 9.10 -0.88 -14.10
N LEU A 206 7.95 -0.23 -13.91
CA LEU A 206 7.34 -0.01 -12.60
C LEU A 206 7.01 -1.33 -11.90
N LEU A 207 6.46 -2.30 -12.62
CA LEU A 207 6.11 -3.61 -12.09
C LEU A 207 7.35 -4.42 -11.67
N THR A 208 8.40 -4.40 -12.49
CA THR A 208 9.64 -5.13 -12.21
C THR A 208 10.58 -4.42 -11.25
N GLY A 209 10.41 -3.10 -11.06
CA GLY A 209 11.28 -2.27 -10.23
C GLY A 209 12.59 -1.92 -10.93
N ASP A 210 12.58 -1.73 -12.23
CA ASP A 210 13.71 -1.26 -13.02
C ASP A 210 13.86 0.26 -12.85
N TRP A 211 14.47 0.64 -11.73
CA TRP A 211 14.57 2.04 -11.31
C TRP A 211 15.38 2.92 -12.24
N GLU A 212 16.32 2.35 -12.99
CA GLU A 212 17.10 3.08 -13.99
C GLU A 212 16.18 3.55 -15.14
N ARG A 213 15.39 2.64 -15.69
CA ARG A 213 14.41 2.97 -16.75
C ARG A 213 13.28 3.83 -16.23
N ILE A 214 12.82 3.62 -14.98
CA ILE A 214 11.80 4.45 -14.38
C ILE A 214 12.28 5.91 -14.30
N ALA A 215 13.50 6.14 -13.83
CA ALA A 215 14.08 7.49 -13.71
C ALA A 215 14.35 8.18 -15.05
N ALA A 216 14.54 7.40 -16.13
CA ALA A 216 14.79 7.92 -17.47
C ALA A 216 13.50 8.32 -18.23
N ALA A 217 12.32 7.99 -17.69
CA ALA A 217 11.05 8.30 -18.35
C ALA A 217 10.75 9.81 -18.32
N ASP A 218 10.21 10.32 -19.43
CA ASP A 218 9.75 11.71 -19.46
C ASP A 218 8.45 11.89 -18.63
N PRO A 219 8.15 13.13 -18.17
CA PRO A 219 6.99 13.40 -17.32
C PRO A 219 5.64 13.04 -17.95
N ARG A 220 5.51 13.12 -19.28
CA ARG A 220 4.27 12.77 -19.98
C ARG A 220 4.01 11.25 -19.90
N THR A 221 5.05 10.46 -20.17
CA THR A 221 5.03 9.01 -20.04
C THR A 221 4.69 8.59 -18.62
N ALA A 222 5.35 9.17 -17.62
CA ALA A 222 5.08 8.88 -16.21
C ALA A 222 3.63 9.20 -15.82
N ARG A 223 3.09 10.36 -16.22
CA ARG A 223 1.69 10.72 -15.95
C ARG A 223 0.68 9.80 -16.63
N ALA A 224 0.94 9.41 -17.88
CA ALA A 224 0.07 8.48 -18.61
C ALA A 224 0.05 7.10 -17.92
N ALA A 225 1.21 6.58 -17.52
CA ALA A 225 1.34 5.34 -16.77
C ALA A 225 0.59 5.41 -15.44
N ALA A 226 0.75 6.49 -14.69
CA ALA A 226 0.05 6.72 -13.43
C ALA A 226 -1.47 6.65 -13.54
N GLY A 227 -2.05 7.18 -14.63
CA GLY A 227 -3.48 7.07 -14.92
C GLY A 227 -3.93 5.62 -15.14
N ILE A 228 -3.10 4.83 -15.84
CA ILE A 228 -3.37 3.41 -16.08
C ILE A 228 -3.25 2.61 -14.77
N VAL A 229 -2.22 2.86 -13.96
CA VAL A 229 -2.05 2.24 -12.64
C VAL A 229 -3.26 2.52 -11.74
N ALA A 230 -3.68 3.78 -11.65
CA ALA A 230 -4.84 4.17 -10.86
C ALA A 230 -6.12 3.46 -11.32
N SER A 231 -6.38 3.41 -12.64
CA SER A 231 -7.53 2.71 -13.21
C SER A 231 -7.48 1.20 -12.95
N TYR A 232 -6.30 0.61 -13.05
CA TYR A 232 -6.08 -0.83 -12.80
C TYR A 232 -6.40 -1.20 -11.34
N VAL A 233 -5.80 -0.45 -10.41
CA VAL A 233 -6.02 -0.67 -8.97
C VAL A 233 -7.48 -0.42 -8.58
N GLN A 234 -8.09 0.64 -9.10
CA GLN A 234 -9.49 0.96 -8.83
C GLN A 234 -10.45 -0.13 -9.32
N TRP A 235 -10.16 -0.74 -10.49
CA TRP A 235 -10.94 -1.84 -11.02
C TRP A 235 -10.94 -3.04 -10.08
N HIS A 236 -9.78 -3.45 -9.60
CA HIS A 236 -9.66 -4.64 -8.75
C HIS A 236 -10.11 -4.41 -7.30
N LEU A 237 -10.03 -3.19 -6.79
CA LEU A 237 -10.52 -2.87 -5.45
C LEU A 237 -12.03 -2.58 -5.39
N GLU A 238 -12.73 -2.54 -6.54
CA GLU A 238 -14.16 -2.18 -6.66
C GLU A 238 -14.54 -0.83 -6.01
N ARG A 239 -13.56 -0.12 -5.44
CA ARG A 239 -13.69 1.17 -4.74
C ARG A 239 -12.46 2.02 -4.98
N ALA A 240 -12.67 3.32 -5.18
CA ALA A 240 -11.56 4.25 -5.34
C ALA A 240 -10.67 4.32 -4.08
N VAL A 241 -9.37 4.29 -4.27
CA VAL A 241 -8.39 4.69 -3.25
C VAL A 241 -8.45 6.21 -3.14
N ARG A 242 -9.05 6.71 -2.05
CA ARG A 242 -9.37 8.14 -1.90
C ARG A 242 -8.13 9.03 -1.89
N SER A 243 -7.03 8.53 -1.36
CA SER A 243 -5.78 9.30 -1.26
C SER A 243 -5.08 9.51 -2.61
N LEU A 244 -5.43 8.76 -3.67
CA LEU A 244 -4.78 8.89 -4.98
C LEU A 244 -4.97 10.26 -5.63
N HIS A 245 -6.12 10.92 -5.40
CA HIS A 245 -6.37 12.24 -5.97
C HIS A 245 -5.56 13.37 -5.31
N LEU A 246 -4.95 13.11 -4.15
CA LEU A 246 -4.10 14.06 -3.44
C LEU A 246 -2.64 14.03 -3.92
N VAL A 247 -2.27 13.00 -4.68
CA VAL A 247 -0.89 12.81 -5.14
C VAL A 247 -0.63 13.73 -6.33
N GLU A 248 0.23 14.71 -6.14
CA GLU A 248 0.74 15.55 -7.23
C GLU A 248 1.65 14.71 -8.13
N ARG A 249 1.39 14.75 -9.42
CA ARG A 249 2.17 14.06 -10.44
C ARG A 249 2.85 15.10 -11.31
N SER A 250 4.08 15.38 -10.98
CA SER A 250 4.97 16.28 -11.72
C SER A 250 5.33 15.74 -13.11
#